data_ecd2e2a7a8c0c81fc10f645c7eb7ea56
#
_entry.id   ecd2e2a7a8c0c81fc10f645c7eb7ea56
#
_cell.length_a   1.000
_cell.length_b   1.000
_cell.length_c   1.000
_cell.angle_alpha   90.00
_cell.angle_beta   90.00
_cell.angle_gamma   90.00
#
_symmetry.space_group_name_H-M   'P 1'
#
loop_
_entity.id
_entity.type
_entity.pdbx_description
1 polymer ?
#
loop_
_entity_poly.entity_id
_entity_poly.type
_entity_poly.pdbx_seq_one_letter_code
_entity_poly.pdbx_strand_id
1 'polypeptide(L)'
;MASILLSIKPEYVERILSGSKKYEFRKRLASKPVEKIFIYSTAPTMQVVGEVQVVGTISASPTALWEQTKGSAGITRDKYRKYFKGCKVAHAYRL
;
A
#
# COMPACT_ATOMS: atom_id res chain seq x y z
N MET A 1 -6.56 -4.89 -18.77
CA MET A 1 -5.66 -4.92 -17.62
C MET A 1 -5.55 -3.52 -17.07
N ALA A 2 -5.67 -3.39 -15.75
CA ALA A 2 -5.76 -2.06 -15.16
C ALA A 2 -4.46 -1.66 -14.47
N SER A 3 -4.03 -0.42 -14.73
CA SER A 3 -2.98 0.24 -13.98
C SER A 3 -3.61 1.40 -13.23
N ILE A 4 -3.14 1.69 -12.03
CA ILE A 4 -3.61 2.83 -11.26
C ILE A 4 -2.44 3.70 -10.83
N LEU A 5 -2.73 4.96 -10.55
CA LEU A 5 -1.78 5.92 -9.99
C LEU A 5 -2.12 6.12 -8.52
N LEU A 6 -1.18 5.90 -7.64
CA LEU A 6 -1.36 6.14 -6.20
C LEU A 6 -0.37 7.17 -5.70
N SER A 7 -0.88 8.10 -4.89
CA SER A 7 -0.04 9.06 -4.16
C SER A 7 0.50 8.38 -2.89
N ILE A 8 1.81 8.35 -2.75
CA ILE A 8 2.49 7.65 -1.66
C ILE A 8 3.53 8.60 -1.06
N LYS A 9 3.63 8.61 0.25
CA LYS A 9 4.63 9.42 0.96
C LYS A 9 6.04 8.96 0.61
N PRO A 10 7.01 9.90 0.48
CA PRO A 10 8.38 9.55 0.09
C PRO A 10 9.03 8.45 0.94
N GLU A 11 8.80 8.46 2.25
CA GLU A 11 9.34 7.43 3.14
C GLU A 11 8.87 6.02 2.77
N TYR A 12 7.63 5.88 2.32
CA TYR A 12 7.09 4.60 1.90
C TYR A 12 7.49 4.24 0.47
N VAL A 13 7.61 5.24 -0.40
CA VAL A 13 8.13 5.04 -1.76
C VAL A 13 9.50 4.37 -1.69
N GLU A 14 10.40 4.91 -0.87
CA GLU A 14 11.75 4.38 -0.70
C GLU A 14 11.72 2.91 -0.25
N ARG A 15 10.86 2.58 0.71
CA ARG A 15 10.72 1.21 1.21
C ARG A 15 10.12 0.25 0.17
N ILE A 16 9.21 0.73 -0.65
CA ILE A 16 8.64 -0.06 -1.76
C ILE A 16 9.72 -0.35 -2.78
N LEU A 17 10.45 0.66 -3.24
CA LEU A 17 11.46 0.51 -4.27
C LEU A 17 12.66 -0.33 -3.81
N SER A 18 13.00 -0.28 -2.52
CA SER A 18 14.06 -1.12 -1.95
C SER A 18 13.62 -2.56 -1.68
N GLY A 19 12.32 -2.84 -1.74
CA GLY A 19 11.76 -4.17 -1.51
C GLY A 19 11.45 -4.48 -0.04
N SER A 20 11.69 -3.56 0.88
CA SER A 20 11.39 -3.80 2.29
C SER A 20 9.90 -3.66 2.62
N LYS A 21 9.16 -2.88 1.83
CA LYS A 21 7.71 -2.75 1.95
C LYS A 21 7.04 -3.50 0.80
N LYS A 22 6.35 -4.58 1.13
CA LYS A 22 5.71 -5.47 0.14
C LYS A 22 4.19 -5.33 0.07
N TYR A 23 3.65 -4.36 0.79
CA TYR A 23 2.20 -4.13 0.83
C TYR A 23 1.91 -2.64 0.76
N GLU A 24 0.91 -2.28 -0.02
CA GLU A 24 0.36 -0.93 -0.05
C GLU A 24 -1.04 -0.98 0.54
N PHE A 25 -1.21 -0.36 1.71
CA PHE A 25 -2.45 -0.41 2.47
C PHE A 25 -3.41 0.67 2.00
N ARG A 26 -4.66 0.28 1.79
CA ARG A 26 -5.72 1.18 1.36
C ARG A 26 -7.04 0.87 2.07
N LYS A 27 -7.84 1.91 2.29
CA LYS A 27 -9.18 1.77 2.87
C LYS A 27 -10.16 1.20 1.84
N ARG A 28 -9.85 1.33 0.56
CA ARG A 28 -10.59 0.78 -0.56
C ARG A 28 -9.64 0.30 -1.64
N LEU A 29 -10.01 -0.77 -2.30
CA LEU A 29 -9.35 -1.21 -3.51
C LEU A 29 -10.01 -0.56 -4.73
N ALA A 30 -9.27 -0.49 -5.84
CA ALA A 30 -9.85 -0.09 -7.12
C ALA A 30 -10.99 -1.06 -7.50
N SER A 31 -11.99 -0.55 -8.22
CA SER A 31 -13.16 -1.32 -8.61
C SER A 31 -12.85 -2.46 -9.60
N LYS A 32 -11.72 -2.40 -10.28
CA LYS A 32 -11.25 -3.42 -11.22
C LYS A 32 -9.94 -4.02 -10.74
N PRO A 33 -9.62 -5.28 -11.13
CA PRO A 33 -8.33 -5.87 -10.79
C PRO A 33 -7.18 -5.00 -11.30
N VAL A 34 -6.19 -4.78 -10.44
CA VAL A 34 -5.03 -3.95 -10.73
C VAL A 34 -3.80 -4.83 -10.88
N GLU A 35 -3.05 -4.63 -11.97
CA GLU A 35 -1.80 -5.36 -12.22
C GLU A 35 -0.57 -4.53 -11.93
N LYS A 36 -0.70 -3.21 -12.00
CA LYS A 36 0.42 -2.30 -11.87
C LYS A 36 -0.02 -1.03 -11.14
N ILE A 37 0.85 -0.54 -10.28
CA ILE A 37 0.69 0.75 -9.62
C ILE A 37 1.81 1.67 -10.09
N PHE A 38 1.43 2.84 -10.66
CA PHE A 38 2.36 3.94 -10.85
C PHE A 38 2.42 4.73 -9.55
N ILE A 39 3.62 4.99 -9.08
CA ILE A 39 3.86 5.63 -7.79
C ILE A 39 4.09 7.11 -8.00
N TYR A 40 3.19 7.94 -7.49
CA TYR A 40 3.37 9.38 -7.37
C TYR A 40 3.89 9.66 -5.97
N SER A 41 5.14 10.14 -5.87
CA SER A 41 5.73 10.54 -4.60
C SER A 41 5.20 11.91 -4.21
N THR A 42 4.61 12.04 -3.03
CA THR A 42 4.08 13.30 -2.55
C THR A 42 5.20 14.29 -2.21
N ALA A 43 4.84 15.49 -1.71
CA ALA A 43 5.82 16.52 -1.37
C ALA A 43 6.95 15.96 -0.47
N PRO A 44 8.20 16.37 -0.67
CA PRO A 44 8.65 17.43 -1.58
C PRO A 44 8.89 17.01 -3.04
N THR A 45 8.84 15.73 -3.35
CA THR A 45 9.21 15.22 -4.68
C THR A 45 8.17 15.59 -5.76
N MET A 46 6.89 15.35 -5.48
CA MET A 46 5.75 15.73 -6.31
C MET A 46 5.87 15.29 -7.79
N GLN A 47 6.21 14.02 -8.00
CA GLN A 47 6.31 13.45 -9.35
C GLN A 47 6.16 11.93 -9.33
N VAL A 48 5.86 11.35 -10.48
CA VAL A 48 5.87 9.90 -10.66
C VAL A 48 7.31 9.44 -10.64
N VAL A 49 7.63 8.51 -9.73
CA VAL A 49 9.01 8.06 -9.49
C VAL A 49 9.23 6.60 -9.85
N GLY A 50 8.19 5.85 -10.14
CA GLY A 50 8.35 4.45 -10.49
C GLY A 50 7.03 3.73 -10.64
N GLU A 51 7.14 2.43 -10.85
CA GLU A 51 6.00 1.53 -10.95
C GLU A 51 6.30 0.22 -10.24
N VAL A 52 5.25 -0.45 -9.75
CA VAL A 52 5.36 -1.76 -9.14
C VAL A 52 4.27 -2.68 -9.66
N GLN A 53 4.62 -3.97 -9.78
CA GLN A 53 3.66 -5.00 -10.11
C GLN A 53 2.80 -5.33 -8.90
N VAL A 54 1.53 -5.60 -9.13
CA VAL A 54 0.61 -6.08 -8.11
C VAL A 54 0.41 -7.58 -8.33
N VAL A 55 0.78 -8.38 -7.33
CA VAL A 55 0.68 -9.84 -7.43
C VAL A 55 -0.57 -10.40 -6.76
N GLY A 56 -1.36 -9.54 -6.13
CA GLY A 56 -2.62 -9.94 -5.50
C GLY A 56 -3.10 -8.88 -4.53
N THR A 57 -4.22 -9.17 -3.88
CA THR A 57 -4.81 -8.31 -2.86
C THR A 57 -5.18 -9.14 -1.64
N ILE A 58 -5.25 -8.48 -0.48
CA ILE A 58 -5.74 -9.06 0.75
C ILE A 58 -6.79 -8.12 1.32
N SER A 59 -7.92 -8.68 1.75
CA SER A 59 -8.97 -7.93 2.43
C SER A 59 -9.32 -8.67 3.71
N ALA A 60 -9.25 -8.00 4.84
CA ALA A 60 -9.51 -8.60 6.15
C ALA A 60 -9.79 -7.50 7.17
N SER A 61 -10.11 -7.89 8.41
CA SER A 61 -10.15 -6.91 9.49
C SER A 61 -8.77 -6.27 9.65
N PRO A 62 -8.67 -5.04 10.14
CA PRO A 62 -7.36 -4.41 10.34
C PRO A 62 -6.40 -5.26 11.17
N THR A 63 -6.86 -5.90 12.23
CA THR A 63 -6.03 -6.76 13.07
C THR A 63 -5.54 -8.00 12.31
N ALA A 64 -6.43 -8.67 11.59
CA ALA A 64 -6.05 -9.86 10.81
C ALA A 64 -5.08 -9.51 9.69
N LEU A 65 -5.32 -8.40 9.00
CA LEU A 65 -4.42 -7.94 7.94
C LEU A 65 -3.03 -7.62 8.48
N TRP A 66 -2.96 -6.96 9.64
CA TRP A 66 -1.68 -6.67 10.28
C TRP A 66 -0.89 -7.95 10.56
N GLU A 67 -1.54 -8.95 11.13
CA GLU A 67 -0.88 -10.23 11.44
C GLU A 67 -0.32 -10.91 10.18
N GLN A 68 -1.01 -10.79 9.06
CA GLN A 68 -0.57 -11.37 7.79
C GLN A 68 0.57 -10.60 7.12
N THR A 69 0.74 -9.31 7.43
CA THR A 69 1.60 -8.41 6.65
C THR A 69 2.74 -7.80 7.46
N LYS A 70 2.71 -7.88 8.78
CA LYS A 70 3.64 -7.15 9.67
C LYS A 70 5.12 -7.38 9.39
N GLY A 71 5.49 -8.54 8.88
CA GLY A 71 6.88 -8.87 8.55
C GLY A 71 7.47 -8.04 7.41
N SER A 72 6.63 -7.51 6.53
CA SER A 72 7.05 -6.70 5.36
C SER A 72 6.09 -5.54 5.12
N ALA A 73 5.46 -5.05 6.19
CA ALA A 73 4.47 -3.97 6.08
C ALA A 73 5.09 -2.62 5.73
N GLY A 74 6.32 -2.38 6.15
CA GLY A 74 7.02 -1.13 5.84
C GLY A 74 6.39 0.10 6.48
N ILE A 75 5.61 -0.08 7.52
CA ILE A 75 4.92 0.97 8.29
C ILE A 75 4.91 0.55 9.75
N THR A 76 4.99 1.51 10.66
CA THR A 76 4.88 1.18 12.09
C THR A 76 3.46 0.77 12.45
N ARG A 77 3.33 -0.04 13.48
CA ARG A 77 2.03 -0.48 13.97
C ARG A 77 1.13 0.71 14.35
N ASP A 78 1.70 1.73 15.00
CA ASP A 78 0.96 2.92 15.41
C ASP A 78 0.38 3.67 14.20
N LYS A 79 1.19 3.90 13.18
CA LYS A 79 0.74 4.57 11.96
C LYS A 79 -0.32 3.74 11.21
N TYR A 80 -0.12 2.44 11.16
CA TYR A 80 -1.08 1.51 10.58
C TYR A 80 -2.43 1.58 11.30
N ARG A 81 -2.42 1.52 12.63
CA ARG A 81 -3.64 1.58 13.43
C ARG A 81 -4.36 2.91 13.27
N LYS A 82 -3.63 4.01 13.25
CA LYS A 82 -4.22 5.34 13.01
C LYS A 82 -4.87 5.42 11.63
N TYR A 83 -4.21 4.88 10.63
CA TYR A 83 -4.72 4.89 9.25
C TYR A 83 -6.06 4.14 9.13
N PHE A 84 -6.15 2.96 9.72
CA PHE A 84 -7.35 2.13 9.63
C PHE A 84 -8.36 2.35 10.77
N LYS A 85 -8.14 3.33 11.63
CA LYS A 85 -9.06 3.62 12.74
C LYS A 85 -10.48 3.83 12.23
N GLY A 86 -11.44 3.10 12.80
CA GLY A 86 -12.84 3.17 12.40
C GLY A 86 -13.21 2.31 11.19
N CYS A 87 -12.26 1.67 10.56
CA CYS A 87 -12.54 0.76 9.44
C CYS A 87 -12.81 -0.65 9.94
N LYS A 88 -13.86 -1.29 9.41
CA LYS A 88 -14.16 -2.69 9.69
C LYS A 88 -13.34 -3.62 8.81
N VAL A 89 -13.03 -3.18 7.61
CA VAL A 89 -12.26 -3.93 6.63
C VAL A 89 -11.07 -3.09 6.19
N ALA A 90 -9.91 -3.72 6.11
CA ALA A 90 -8.68 -3.13 5.61
C ALA A 90 -8.21 -3.91 4.39
N HIS A 91 -7.56 -3.22 3.47
CA HIS A 91 -7.11 -3.79 2.21
C HIS A 91 -5.64 -3.55 1.99
N ALA A 92 -5.00 -4.46 1.26
CA ALA A 92 -3.62 -4.29 0.82
C ALA A 92 -3.44 -4.80 -0.60
N TYR A 93 -2.69 -4.04 -1.39
CA TYR A 93 -2.11 -4.55 -2.62
C TYR A 93 -0.81 -5.27 -2.26
N ARG A 94 -0.64 -6.49 -2.75
CA ARG A 94 0.61 -7.24 -2.60
C ARG A 94 1.54 -6.87 -3.75
N LEU A 95 2.72 -6.41 -3.40
CA LEU A 95 3.68 -5.86 -4.36
C LEU A 95 4.82 -6.83 -4.69
#